data_ce3d01a8dcba6809c4b157255fbfc6cd
#
_entry.id   ce3d01a8dcba6809c4b157255fbfc6cd
#
_cell.length_a   1.000
_cell.length_b   1.000
_cell.length_c   1.000
_cell.angle_alpha   90.00
_cell.angle_beta   90.00
_cell.angle_gamma   90.00
#
_symmetry.space_group_name_H-M   'P 1'
#
loop_
_entity.id
_entity.type
_entity.pdbx_description
1 polymer ?
#
loop_
_entity_poly.entity_id
_entity_poly.type
_entity_poly.pdbx_seq_one_letter_code
_entity_poly.pdbx_strand_id
1 'polypeptide(L)'
;MNKVELIGNLTRDPELTETTSGTSVCRFSIAVNRNYYGSDGERKTDFFNCVAWRGLGETIAKYCKKGHKVGITGNIETRTYEDNKGTKHNTVDIVVQDVDFLTPRTDDDYYPDEIPDERPAHNTYDDNDDCPF
;
A
#
# COMPACT_ATOMS: atom_id res chain seq x y z
N MET A 1 -11.02 18.77 -0.96
CA MET A 1 -10.29 17.66 -0.33
C MET A 1 -10.09 16.55 -1.34
N ASN A 2 -8.89 16.03 -1.39
CA ASN A 2 -8.56 14.94 -2.31
C ASN A 2 -7.85 13.87 -1.49
N LYS A 3 -8.57 12.83 -1.11
CA LYS A 3 -8.01 11.80 -0.24
C LYS A 3 -8.63 10.46 -0.56
N VAL A 4 -7.80 9.42 -0.57
CA VAL A 4 -8.25 8.07 -0.80
C VAL A 4 -7.54 7.15 0.19
N GLU A 5 -8.27 6.15 0.68
CA GLU A 5 -7.72 5.12 1.56
C GLU A 5 -8.14 3.78 1.00
N LEU A 6 -7.16 2.91 0.80
CA LEU A 6 -7.41 1.62 0.17
C LEU A 6 -6.62 0.54 0.90
N ILE A 7 -7.23 -0.63 1.01
CA ILE A 7 -6.55 -1.82 1.49
C ILE A 7 -6.63 -2.85 0.38
N GLY A 8 -5.48 -3.35 -0.03
CA GLY A 8 -5.43 -4.33 -1.11
C GLY A 8 -4.12 -5.08 -1.11
N ASN A 9 -4.00 -5.97 -2.08
CA ASN A 9 -2.80 -6.80 -2.20
C ASN A 9 -2.02 -6.39 -3.43
N LEU A 10 -0.70 -6.36 -3.32
CA LEU A 10 0.15 -6.04 -4.45
C LEU A 10 -0.01 -7.09 -5.54
N THR A 11 -0.17 -6.65 -6.78
CA THR A 11 -0.34 -7.56 -7.91
C THR A 11 0.99 -8.02 -8.48
N ARG A 12 2.07 -7.32 -8.14
CA ARG A 12 3.43 -7.65 -8.58
C ARG A 12 4.39 -6.99 -7.62
N ASP A 13 5.67 -7.34 -7.74
CA ASP A 13 6.69 -6.70 -6.92
C ASP A 13 6.78 -5.23 -7.27
N PRO A 14 6.97 -4.37 -6.26
CA PRO A 14 7.10 -2.92 -6.53
C PRO A 14 8.36 -2.62 -7.33
N GLU A 15 8.28 -1.64 -8.21
CA GLU A 15 9.41 -1.19 -8.99
C GLU A 15 9.95 0.10 -8.42
N LEU A 16 11.21 0.08 -8.02
CA LEU A 16 11.88 1.29 -7.52
C LEU A 16 12.82 1.80 -8.59
N THR A 17 12.63 3.04 -8.99
CA THR A 17 13.48 3.69 -9.98
C THR A 17 13.86 5.07 -9.47
N GLU A 18 14.74 5.73 -10.23
CA GLU A 18 15.11 7.11 -9.93
C GLU A 18 14.79 7.98 -11.12
N THR A 19 14.31 9.18 -10.84
CA THR A 19 14.10 10.15 -11.91
C THR A 19 15.44 10.74 -12.33
N THR A 20 15.40 11.54 -13.40
CA THR A 20 16.62 12.19 -13.90
C THR A 20 17.23 13.12 -12.85
N SER A 21 16.45 13.60 -11.90
CA SER A 21 16.95 14.44 -10.83
C SER A 21 17.46 13.65 -9.64
N GLY A 22 17.44 12.32 -9.71
CA GLY A 22 17.92 11.49 -8.61
C GLY A 22 16.91 11.20 -7.52
N THR A 23 15.64 11.50 -7.75
CA THR A 23 14.59 11.25 -6.77
C THR A 23 14.07 9.83 -6.92
N SER A 24 14.00 9.11 -5.81
CA SER A 24 13.46 7.74 -5.82
C SER A 24 11.97 7.76 -6.02
N VAL A 25 11.47 6.86 -6.86
CA VAL A 25 10.04 6.69 -7.06
C VAL A 25 9.75 5.20 -7.16
N CYS A 26 8.74 4.78 -6.41
CA CYS A 26 8.31 3.39 -6.41
C CYS A 26 6.93 3.32 -7.03
N ARG A 27 6.77 2.45 -8.02
CA ARG A 27 5.48 2.21 -8.66
C ARG A 27 5.02 0.81 -8.36
N PHE A 28 3.76 0.68 -8.00
CA PHE A 28 3.19 -0.62 -7.72
C PHE A 28 1.69 -0.58 -8.01
N SER A 29 1.08 -1.74 -8.04
CA SER A 29 -0.34 -1.87 -8.29
C SER A 29 -0.95 -2.74 -7.21
N ILE A 30 -2.13 -2.35 -6.76
CA ILE A 30 -2.85 -3.13 -5.75
C ILE A 30 -4.20 -3.57 -6.29
N ALA A 31 -4.63 -4.73 -5.83
CA ALA A 31 -5.93 -5.29 -6.17
C ALA A 31 -6.83 -5.14 -4.94
N VAL A 32 -7.96 -4.48 -5.11
CA VAL A 32 -8.90 -4.20 -4.04
C VAL A 32 -10.22 -4.87 -4.39
N ASN A 33 -10.67 -5.77 -3.54
CA ASN A 33 -11.95 -6.43 -3.74
C ASN A 33 -13.08 -5.53 -3.31
N ARG A 34 -14.13 -5.50 -4.11
CA ARG A 34 -15.32 -4.75 -3.74
C ARG A 34 -16.02 -5.43 -2.58
N ASN A 35 -16.75 -4.65 -1.81
CA ASN A 35 -17.41 -5.15 -0.61
C ASN A 35 -18.71 -5.89 -0.90
N TYR A 36 -19.14 -5.93 -2.14
CA TYR A 36 -20.40 -6.59 -2.50
C TYR A 36 -20.16 -7.49 -3.70
N TYR A 37 -21.09 -8.43 -3.89
CA TYR A 37 -21.03 -9.34 -5.03
C TYR A 37 -21.85 -8.75 -6.17
N GLY A 38 -21.39 -9.00 -7.39
CA GLY A 38 -22.15 -8.60 -8.56
C GLY A 38 -23.37 -9.45 -8.78
N SER A 39 -24.16 -9.09 -9.81
CA SER A 39 -25.39 -9.82 -10.11
C SER A 39 -25.13 -11.26 -10.52
N ASP A 40 -23.89 -11.55 -10.94
CA ASP A 40 -23.50 -12.92 -11.32
C ASP A 40 -23.01 -13.71 -10.10
N GLY A 41 -23.07 -13.16 -8.91
CA GLY A 41 -22.62 -13.83 -7.70
C GLY A 41 -21.13 -13.78 -7.47
N GLU A 42 -20.39 -13.07 -8.31
CA GLU A 42 -18.94 -12.98 -8.18
C GLU A 42 -18.53 -11.65 -7.63
N ARG A 43 -17.46 -11.66 -6.85
CA ARG A 43 -16.91 -10.45 -6.29
C ARG A 43 -15.94 -9.84 -7.27
N LYS A 44 -16.12 -8.56 -7.55
CA LYS A 44 -15.27 -7.88 -8.49
C LYS A 44 -14.05 -7.30 -7.78
N THR A 45 -12.98 -7.18 -8.54
CA THR A 45 -11.73 -6.64 -8.04
C THR A 45 -11.34 -5.45 -8.89
N ASP A 46 -10.95 -4.37 -8.24
CA ASP A 46 -10.45 -3.19 -8.91
C ASP A 46 -8.94 -3.11 -8.74
N PHE A 47 -8.26 -2.63 -9.78
CA PHE A 47 -6.81 -2.52 -9.77
C PHE A 47 -6.43 -1.05 -9.81
N PHE A 48 -5.54 -0.65 -8.92
CA PHE A 48 -5.13 0.75 -8.82
C PHE A 48 -3.63 0.88 -8.96
N ASN A 49 -3.19 1.82 -9.78
CA ASN A 49 -1.78 2.14 -9.91
C ASN A 49 -1.39 3.13 -8.84
N CYS A 50 -0.33 2.84 -8.13
CA CYS A 50 0.13 3.64 -7.01
C CYS A 50 1.55 4.09 -7.22
N VAL A 51 1.86 5.29 -6.74
CA VAL A 51 3.18 5.89 -6.85
C VAL A 51 3.58 6.40 -5.48
N ALA A 52 4.76 6.04 -5.03
CA ALA A 52 5.28 6.53 -3.76
C ALA A 52 6.66 7.13 -4.00
N TRP A 53 6.89 8.32 -3.46
CA TRP A 53 8.10 9.09 -3.71
C TRP A 53 9.05 9.04 -2.54
N ARG A 54 10.35 9.12 -2.85
CA ARG A 54 11.43 9.30 -1.88
C ARG A 54 11.49 8.16 -0.87
N GLY A 55 11.67 8.47 0.41
CA GLY A 55 11.84 7.45 1.44
C GLY A 55 10.67 6.50 1.57
N LEU A 56 9.46 6.99 1.37
CA LEU A 56 8.29 6.13 1.42
C LEU A 56 8.34 5.09 0.31
N GLY A 57 8.73 5.50 -0.90
CA GLY A 57 8.88 4.57 -2.01
C GLY A 57 9.95 3.53 -1.75
N GLU A 58 11.07 3.96 -1.17
CA GLU A 58 12.15 3.04 -0.84
C GLU A 58 11.71 2.01 0.21
N THR A 59 10.93 2.46 1.19
CA THR A 59 10.42 1.57 2.22
C THR A 59 9.47 0.53 1.62
N ILE A 60 8.59 0.95 0.74
CA ILE A 60 7.66 0.02 0.10
C ILE A 60 8.43 -0.99 -0.75
N ALA A 61 9.41 -0.53 -1.52
CA ALA A 61 10.19 -1.44 -2.36
C ALA A 61 10.98 -2.44 -1.52
N LYS A 62 11.41 -2.03 -0.32
CA LYS A 62 12.18 -2.90 0.53
C LYS A 62 11.34 -3.96 1.23
N TYR A 63 10.15 -3.61 1.66
CA TYR A 63 9.36 -4.49 2.52
C TYR A 63 8.18 -5.16 1.85
N CYS A 64 7.81 -4.76 0.66
CA CYS A 64 6.64 -5.32 -0.01
C CYS A 64 7.02 -6.21 -1.17
N LYS A 65 6.21 -7.24 -1.39
CA LYS A 65 6.37 -8.15 -2.52
C LYS A 65 5.00 -8.47 -3.08
N LYS A 66 4.97 -9.10 -4.25
CA LYS A 66 3.73 -9.55 -4.84
C LYS A 66 2.91 -10.34 -3.83
N GLY A 67 1.64 -10.01 -3.72
CA GLY A 67 0.72 -10.71 -2.83
C GLY A 67 0.64 -10.13 -1.43
N HIS A 68 1.55 -9.25 -1.04
CA HIS A 68 1.50 -8.65 0.28
C HIS A 68 0.31 -7.70 0.39
N LYS A 69 -0.28 -7.65 1.56
CA LYS A 69 -1.43 -6.80 1.84
C LYS A 69 -0.96 -5.50 2.46
N VAL A 70 -1.45 -4.40 1.94
CA VAL A 70 -1.07 -3.08 2.45
C VAL A 70 -2.31 -2.19 2.53
N GLY A 71 -2.27 -1.25 3.46
CA GLY A 71 -3.24 -0.17 3.50
C GLY A 71 -2.53 1.11 3.11
N ILE A 72 -3.07 1.82 2.15
CA ILE A 72 -2.46 3.06 1.70
C ILE A 72 -3.41 4.23 1.88
N THR A 73 -2.83 5.38 2.13
CA THR A 73 -3.54 6.65 2.19
C THR A 73 -2.84 7.59 1.23
N GLY A 74 -3.59 8.27 0.41
CA GLY A 74 -2.99 9.20 -0.53
C GLY A 74 -4.02 10.06 -1.21
N ASN A 75 -3.64 10.61 -2.35
CA ASN A 75 -4.54 11.43 -3.15
C ASN A 75 -4.54 10.90 -4.58
N ILE A 76 -5.60 11.23 -5.28
CA ILE A 76 -5.78 10.79 -6.67
C ILE A 76 -5.27 11.87 -7.60
N GLU A 77 -4.46 11.48 -8.58
CA GLU A 77 -4.00 12.37 -9.63
C GLU A 77 -4.36 11.76 -10.98
N THR A 78 -4.79 12.61 -11.89
CA THR A 78 -5.13 12.15 -13.22
C THR A 78 -4.13 12.71 -14.21
N ARG A 79 -3.86 11.95 -15.26
CA ARG A 79 -2.99 12.38 -16.34
C ARG A 79 -3.68 12.10 -17.66
N THR A 80 -3.45 13.00 -18.62
CA THR A 80 -3.93 12.80 -19.98
C THR A 80 -2.70 12.77 -20.89
N TYR A 81 -2.64 11.79 -21.77
CA TYR A 81 -1.57 11.72 -22.75
C TYR A 81 -2.14 11.26 -24.08
N GLU A 82 -1.41 11.57 -25.14
CA GLU A 82 -1.79 11.13 -26.48
C GLU A 82 -0.86 10.01 -26.92
N ASP A 83 -1.45 8.97 -27.50
CA ASP A 83 -0.63 7.89 -28.04
C ASP A 83 -0.18 8.26 -29.45
N ASN A 84 0.55 7.35 -30.10
CA ASN A 84 1.08 7.59 -31.44
C ASN A 84 0.00 7.75 -32.49
N LYS A 85 -1.23 7.38 -32.18
CA LYS A 85 -2.35 7.49 -33.10
C LYS A 85 -3.17 8.74 -32.88
N GLY A 86 -2.75 9.60 -31.95
CA GLY A 86 -3.48 10.81 -31.63
C GLY A 86 -4.67 10.62 -30.71
N THR A 87 -4.84 9.43 -30.14
CA THR A 87 -5.92 9.15 -29.22
C THR A 87 -5.52 9.60 -27.83
N LYS A 88 -6.41 10.34 -27.17
CA LYS A 88 -6.14 10.80 -25.82
C LYS A 88 -6.52 9.72 -24.82
N HIS A 89 -5.63 9.49 -23.87
CA HIS A 89 -5.84 8.52 -22.81
C HIS A 89 -5.77 9.21 -21.46
N ASN A 90 -6.71 8.85 -20.60
CA ASN A 90 -6.72 9.36 -19.25
C ASN A 90 -6.28 8.24 -18.31
N THR A 91 -5.35 8.55 -17.43
CA THR A 91 -4.91 7.59 -16.43
C THR A 91 -5.13 8.19 -15.04
N VAL A 92 -5.37 7.30 -14.09
CA VAL A 92 -5.59 7.68 -12.70
C VAL A 92 -4.50 7.00 -11.87
N ASP A 93 -3.73 7.80 -11.16
CA ASP A 93 -2.69 7.29 -10.28
C ASP A 93 -3.00 7.73 -8.86
N ILE A 94 -2.64 6.89 -7.91
CA ILE A 94 -2.77 7.23 -6.50
C ILE A 94 -1.39 7.56 -5.98
N VAL A 95 -1.22 8.80 -5.54
CA VAL A 95 0.05 9.25 -4.95
C VAL A 95 -0.01 8.92 -3.48
N VAL A 96 0.80 7.98 -3.05
CA VAL A 96 0.75 7.44 -1.70
C VAL A 96 1.41 8.41 -0.73
N GLN A 97 0.73 8.72 0.35
CA GLN A 97 1.26 9.59 1.39
C GLN A 97 1.62 8.81 2.65
N ASP A 98 1.00 7.65 2.85
CA ASP A 98 1.27 6.82 4.00
C ASP A 98 0.92 5.38 3.65
N VAL A 99 1.59 4.44 4.31
CA VAL A 99 1.38 3.03 4.05
C VAL A 99 1.43 2.25 5.35
N ASP A 100 0.51 1.31 5.51
CA ASP A 100 0.51 0.35 6.61
C ASP A 100 0.73 -1.03 6.02
N PHE A 101 1.68 -1.76 6.58
CA PHE A 101 1.99 -3.11 6.11
C PHE A 101 1.14 -4.08 6.90
N LEU A 102 0.21 -4.74 6.21
CA LEU A 102 -0.81 -5.56 6.85
C LEU A 102 -0.59 -7.06 6.69
N THR A 103 0.43 -7.46 5.95
CA THR A 103 0.75 -8.87 5.81
C THR A 103 1.44 -9.35 7.09
N PRO A 104 0.94 -10.42 7.72
CA PRO A 104 1.60 -10.94 8.92
C PRO A 104 3.00 -11.41 8.59
N ARG A 105 3.91 -11.27 9.53
CA ARG A 105 5.26 -11.73 9.33
C ARG A 105 5.32 -13.25 9.35
N THR A 106 6.15 -13.79 8.48
CA THR A 106 6.48 -15.20 8.50
C THR A 106 7.83 -15.37 9.18
N ASP A 107 8.26 -16.59 9.35
CA ASP A 107 9.57 -16.84 9.91
C ASP A 107 10.67 -16.21 9.05
N ASP A 108 10.45 -16.16 7.75
CA ASP A 108 11.43 -15.56 6.85
C ASP A 108 11.50 -14.04 7.01
N ASP A 109 10.42 -13.44 7.51
CA ASP A 109 10.38 -12.00 7.69
C ASP A 109 10.73 -11.57 9.11
N TYR A 110 11.10 -12.50 9.97
CA TYR A 110 11.36 -12.18 11.37
C TYR A 110 12.70 -11.44 11.52
N TYR A 111 12.67 -10.38 12.28
CA TYR A 111 13.87 -9.61 12.57
C TYR A 111 14.08 -9.59 14.08
N PRO A 112 15.15 -10.23 14.56
CA PRO A 112 15.34 -10.34 16.01
C PRO A 112 15.48 -9.00 16.72
N ASP A 113 15.94 -8.00 16.02
CA ASP A 113 16.14 -6.72 16.68
C ASP A 113 14.84 -6.00 16.93
N GLU A 114 13.75 -6.62 16.60
CA GLU A 114 12.53 -6.01 16.88
C GLU A 114 11.95 -6.41 18.11
N ILE A 115 12.55 -6.77 18.93
CA ILE A 115 12.04 -7.16 20.06
C ILE A 115 11.39 -6.49 20.79
N PRO A 116 10.94 -6.58 21.14
CA PRO A 116 10.30 -5.98 21.75
C PRO A 116 9.95 -5.88 22.81
N ASP A 117 9.96 -5.71 23.04
CA ASP A 117 9.60 -5.41 23.80
C ASP A 117 8.82 -5.87 24.57
N GLU A 118 9.00 -6.15 24.94
CA GLU A 118 8.46 -6.57 25.58
C GLU A 118 7.82 -5.97 26.33
N ARG A 119 7.53 -5.46 26.13
CA ARG A 119 6.82 -4.77 26.70
C ARG A 119 5.93 -5.36 27.34
N PRO A 120 6.15 -5.94 27.82
CA PRO A 120 5.39 -6.41 28.40
C PRO A 120 4.83 -5.99 29.31
N ALA A 121 5.37 -5.83 29.37
CA ALA A 121 4.93 -5.44 30.06
C ALA A 121 3.87 -4.93 30.23
N HIS A 122 3.92 -4.97 29.99
CA HIS A 122 3.03 -4.40 30.12
C HIS A 122 2.06 -4.69 30.47
N ASN A 123 2.27 -5.15 30.50
CA ASN A 123 1.51 -5.29 30.86
C ASN A 123 0.67 -5.34 31.60
N THR A 124 0.91 -5.58 31.73
CA THR A 124 0.35 -5.59 32.54
C THR A 124 -0.51 -4.91 32.97
N TYR A 125 -0.53 -4.59 32.97
CA TYR A 125 -1.29 -3.80 33.36
C TYR A 125 -2.32 -3.66 33.29
N ASP A 126 -2.23 -3.98 33.11
CA ASP A 126 -3.04 -3.71 33.05
C ASP A 126 -4.03 -3.48 33.22
N ASP A 127 -3.73 -3.81 33.30
CA ASP A 127 -4.39 -3.54 33.58
C ASP A 127 -5.51 -3.32 33.76
N ASN A 128 -5.51 -3.59 33.77
CA ASN A 128 -6.41 -3.36 34.10
C ASN A 128 -7.32 -2.83 34.05
N ASP A 129 -7.14 -2.90 33.87
CA ASP A 129 -7.79 -2.32 34.03
C ASP A 129 -8.64 -1.75 33.68
N ASP A 130 -8.54 -1.68 33.49
CA ASP A 130 -9.23 -1.00 33.36
C ASP A 130 -9.70 -0.54 32.47
N CYS A 131 -9.39 -0.95 31.71
CA CYS A 131 -9.83 -0.40 30.67
C CYS A 131 -11.11 -0.57 30.47
N PRO A 132 -11.66 0.24 30.43
CA PRO A 132 -12.97 0.20 30.44
C PRO A 132 -13.47 0.08 29.12
N PHE A 133 -13.31 -0.33 28.42
CA PHE A 133 -13.99 -0.48 27.26
C PHE A 133 -13.68 -1.69 26.61
#